data_2b43dbff708a461825463cf9d047d294
#
_entry.id   2b43dbff708a461825463cf9d047d294
#
_cell.length_a   1.000
_cell.length_b   1.000
_cell.length_c   1.000
_cell.angle_alpha   90.00
_cell.angle_beta   90.00
_cell.angle_gamma   90.00
#
_symmetry.space_group_name_H-M   'P 1'
#
loop_
_entity.id
_entity.type
_entity.pdbx_description
1 polymer ?
#
loop_
_entity_poly.entity_id
_entity_poly.type
_entity_poly.pdbx_seq_one_letter_code
_entity_poly.pdbx_strand_id
1 'polypeptide(L)'
;MSSIKDKKLLLLGILAEHSMHGYQLNELLKSPGTAIQIGKANAYQLLNKFEEEGWVTGTEERVEPYPPRLVYAISEAGKEEFSRLLQERLAEHIPGEFFDLVSLNFIDILESDLAVTLLEQRAVRLADRCDSLSTISDDIRASHPGLDLLIQHLELERSFLNELIEKKRSQDVTS
;
A
#
# COMPACT_ATOMS: atom_id res chain seq x y z
N MET A 1 11.11 -3.68 -0.54
CA MET A 1 10.15 -4.22 -1.56
C MET A 1 9.14 -5.13 -0.87
N SER A 2 7.84 -5.01 -1.16
CA SER A 2 6.84 -5.94 -0.61
C SER A 2 7.16 -7.39 -1.03
N SER A 3 7.14 -8.32 -0.06
CA SER A 3 7.46 -9.71 -0.31
C SER A 3 6.39 -10.38 -1.18
N ILE A 4 6.73 -11.50 -1.83
CA ILE A 4 5.75 -12.28 -2.59
C ILE A 4 4.63 -12.81 -1.66
N LYS A 5 4.95 -13.06 -0.39
CA LYS A 5 4.00 -13.47 0.65
C LYS A 5 2.95 -12.40 0.91
N ASP A 6 3.36 -11.11 1.00
CA ASP A 6 2.43 -9.99 1.20
C ASP A 6 1.49 -9.79 0.02
N LYS A 7 2.02 -9.95 -1.20
CA LYS A 7 1.21 -9.84 -2.43
C LYS A 7 0.17 -10.97 -2.52
N LYS A 8 0.55 -12.19 -2.14
CA LYS A 8 -0.38 -13.33 -2.07
C LYS A 8 -1.47 -13.05 -1.03
N LEU A 9 -1.07 -12.63 0.18
CA LEU A 9 -1.98 -12.33 1.27
C LEU A 9 -3.00 -11.26 0.87
N LEU A 10 -2.55 -10.16 0.23
CA LEU A 10 -3.44 -9.10 -0.23
C LEU A 10 -4.44 -9.59 -1.27
N LEU A 11 -3.98 -10.30 -2.32
CA LEU A 11 -4.85 -10.76 -3.41
C LEU A 11 -5.87 -11.80 -2.93
N LEU A 12 -5.45 -12.77 -2.13
CA LEU A 12 -6.36 -13.77 -1.55
C LEU A 12 -7.34 -13.12 -0.57
N GLY A 13 -6.88 -12.13 0.23
CA GLY A 13 -7.74 -11.40 1.15
C GLY A 13 -8.85 -10.62 0.43
N ILE A 14 -8.51 -9.89 -0.63
CA ILE A 14 -9.51 -9.19 -1.46
C ILE A 14 -10.55 -10.17 -2.02
N LEU A 15 -10.10 -11.32 -2.54
CA LEU A 15 -11.00 -12.33 -3.11
C LEU A 15 -11.77 -13.12 -2.04
N ALA A 16 -11.30 -13.13 -0.78
CA ALA A 16 -12.03 -13.73 0.34
C ALA A 16 -13.24 -12.89 0.74
N GLU A 17 -13.17 -11.57 0.55
CA GLU A 17 -14.29 -10.66 0.81
C GLU A 17 -15.32 -10.70 -0.31
N HIS A 18 -14.87 -10.62 -1.56
CA HIS A 18 -15.75 -10.55 -2.73
C HIS A 18 -15.13 -11.18 -3.98
N SER A 19 -15.94 -11.96 -4.70
CA SER A 19 -15.60 -12.34 -6.07
C SER A 19 -15.65 -11.11 -6.98
N MET A 20 -14.69 -10.96 -7.89
CA MET A 20 -14.63 -9.77 -8.72
C MET A 20 -13.97 -9.98 -10.08
N HIS A 21 -14.27 -9.08 -11.01
CA HIS A 21 -13.59 -9.05 -12.29
C HIS A 21 -12.12 -8.59 -12.14
N GLY A 22 -11.26 -9.11 -13.02
CA GLY A 22 -9.83 -8.74 -13.01
C GLY A 22 -9.56 -7.24 -13.16
N TYR A 23 -10.44 -6.48 -13.85
CA TYR A 23 -10.29 -5.03 -13.94
C TYR A 23 -10.63 -4.32 -12.61
N GLN A 24 -11.66 -4.79 -11.88
CA GLN A 24 -12.02 -4.26 -10.55
C GLN A 24 -10.89 -4.51 -9.55
N LEU A 25 -10.33 -5.71 -9.56
CA LEU A 25 -9.15 -6.04 -8.75
C LEU A 25 -7.99 -5.08 -9.06
N ASN A 26 -7.72 -4.82 -10.35
CA ASN A 26 -6.66 -3.90 -10.74
C ASN A 26 -6.91 -2.45 -10.28
N GLU A 27 -8.15 -1.99 -10.25
CA GLU A 27 -8.49 -0.65 -9.71
C GLU A 27 -8.33 -0.60 -8.19
N LEU A 28 -8.75 -1.64 -7.46
CA LEU A 28 -8.51 -1.74 -6.01
C LEU A 28 -7.02 -1.71 -5.67
N LEU A 29 -6.18 -2.41 -6.44
CA LEU A 29 -4.72 -2.44 -6.23
C LEU A 29 -4.04 -1.08 -6.45
N LYS A 30 -4.68 -0.12 -7.10
CA LYS A 30 -4.22 1.27 -7.28
C LYS A 30 -4.78 2.22 -6.22
N SER A 31 -5.70 1.76 -5.39
CA SER A 31 -6.33 2.60 -4.35
C SER A 31 -5.29 3.20 -3.41
N PRO A 32 -5.45 4.47 -2.98
CA PRO A 32 -4.56 5.10 -2.01
C PRO A 32 -4.39 4.35 -0.70
N GLY A 33 -5.43 3.63 -0.25
CA GLY A 33 -5.42 2.82 0.98
C GLY A 33 -4.69 1.48 0.86
N THR A 34 -4.26 1.09 -0.35
CA THR A 34 -3.53 -0.16 -0.54
C THR A 34 -2.12 -0.06 0.03
N ALA A 35 -1.83 -0.89 1.04
CA ALA A 35 -0.56 -0.88 1.77
C ALA A 35 0.65 -1.26 0.89
N ILE A 36 0.42 -2.05 -0.16
CA ILE A 36 1.48 -2.50 -1.09
C ILE A 36 1.05 -2.31 -2.54
N GLN A 37 2.02 -1.93 -3.38
CA GLN A 37 1.78 -1.76 -4.81
C GLN A 37 2.01 -3.08 -5.56
N ILE A 38 1.02 -3.50 -6.34
CA ILE A 38 1.12 -4.65 -7.24
C ILE A 38 0.78 -4.18 -8.65
N GLY A 39 1.77 -4.21 -9.54
CA GLY A 39 1.55 -3.88 -10.95
C GLY A 39 0.64 -4.91 -11.63
N LYS A 40 -0.15 -4.46 -12.62
CA LYS A 40 -1.15 -5.27 -13.35
C LYS A 40 -0.61 -6.63 -13.81
N ALA A 41 0.55 -6.64 -14.48
CA ALA A 41 1.14 -7.89 -14.99
C ALA A 41 1.46 -8.88 -13.85
N ASN A 42 1.99 -8.38 -12.73
CA ASN A 42 2.33 -9.21 -11.56
C ASN A 42 1.06 -9.75 -10.89
N ALA A 43 -0.02 -8.95 -10.80
CA ALA A 43 -1.30 -9.41 -10.27
C ALA A 43 -1.87 -10.58 -11.08
N TYR A 44 -1.90 -10.45 -12.42
CA TYR A 44 -2.39 -11.53 -13.27
C TYR A 44 -1.49 -12.78 -13.25
N GLN A 45 -0.16 -12.63 -13.16
CA GLN A 45 0.74 -13.77 -12.96
C GLN A 45 0.45 -14.52 -11.66
N LEU A 46 0.17 -13.79 -10.58
CA LEU A 46 -0.20 -14.39 -9.30
C LEU A 46 -1.57 -15.07 -9.37
N LEU A 47 -2.57 -14.45 -10.01
CA LEU A 47 -3.90 -15.06 -10.19
C LEU A 47 -3.81 -16.37 -10.98
N ASN A 48 -3.08 -16.40 -12.09
CA ASN A 48 -2.87 -17.63 -12.86
C ASN A 48 -2.22 -18.72 -11.99
N LYS A 49 -1.22 -18.35 -11.18
CA LYS A 49 -0.60 -19.29 -10.26
C LYS A 49 -1.58 -19.79 -9.19
N PHE A 50 -2.46 -18.91 -8.69
CA PHE A 50 -3.49 -19.33 -7.73
C PHE A 50 -4.54 -20.26 -8.35
N GLU A 51 -4.85 -20.11 -9.64
CA GLU A 51 -5.69 -21.07 -10.38
C GLU A 51 -4.99 -22.43 -10.51
N GLU A 52 -3.71 -22.45 -10.85
CA GLU A 52 -2.89 -23.68 -10.94
C GLU A 52 -2.82 -24.41 -9.59
N GLU A 53 -2.71 -23.68 -8.48
CA GLU A 53 -2.68 -24.21 -7.11
C GLU A 53 -4.10 -24.55 -6.58
N GLY A 54 -5.15 -24.22 -7.35
CA GLY A 54 -6.53 -24.44 -6.95
C GLY A 54 -7.06 -23.51 -5.86
N TRP A 55 -6.38 -22.40 -5.57
CA TRP A 55 -6.80 -21.41 -4.56
C TRP A 55 -7.84 -20.43 -5.06
N VAL A 56 -7.88 -20.22 -6.36
CA VAL A 56 -8.81 -19.29 -7.03
C VAL A 56 -9.40 -19.99 -8.24
N THR A 57 -10.64 -19.65 -8.57
CA THR A 57 -11.31 -20.09 -9.81
C THR A 57 -11.62 -18.87 -10.67
N GLY A 58 -11.26 -18.92 -11.95
CA GLY A 58 -11.67 -17.94 -12.95
C GLY A 58 -12.86 -18.47 -13.74
N THR A 59 -14.00 -17.76 -13.68
CA THR A 59 -15.21 -18.10 -14.44
C THR A 59 -15.48 -17.04 -15.49
N GLU A 60 -15.70 -17.46 -16.74
CA GLU A 60 -16.07 -16.54 -17.81
C GLU A 60 -17.53 -16.09 -17.64
N GLU A 61 -17.73 -14.81 -17.45
CA GLU A 61 -19.06 -14.19 -17.44
C GLU A 61 -19.34 -13.50 -18.79
N ARG A 62 -20.48 -13.82 -19.41
CA ARG A 62 -20.94 -13.23 -20.65
C ARG A 62 -22.19 -12.40 -20.39
N VAL A 63 -22.07 -11.09 -20.56
CA VAL A 63 -23.19 -10.15 -20.47
C VAL A 63 -23.25 -9.38 -21.79
N GLU A 64 -24.18 -9.71 -22.67
CA GLU A 64 -24.36 -8.96 -23.91
C GLU A 64 -24.73 -7.48 -23.64
N PRO A 65 -24.22 -6.51 -24.41
CA PRO A 65 -23.39 -6.64 -25.63
C PRO A 65 -21.85 -6.63 -25.38
N TYR A 66 -21.40 -6.87 -24.16
CA TYR A 66 -19.99 -6.75 -23.79
C TYR A 66 -19.19 -8.03 -24.05
N PRO A 67 -17.87 -7.92 -24.33
CA PRO A 67 -17.03 -9.10 -24.48
C PRO A 67 -16.97 -9.89 -23.16
N PRO A 68 -16.74 -11.21 -23.23
CA PRO A 68 -16.62 -12.08 -22.06
C PRO A 68 -15.57 -11.54 -21.08
N ARG A 69 -15.87 -11.64 -19.78
CA ARG A 69 -15.02 -11.15 -18.70
C ARG A 69 -14.75 -12.26 -17.71
N LEU A 70 -13.52 -12.33 -17.20
CA LEU A 70 -13.16 -13.29 -16.16
C LEU A 70 -13.53 -12.72 -14.79
N VAL A 71 -14.29 -13.51 -14.01
CA VAL A 71 -14.59 -13.28 -12.59
C VAL A 71 -13.75 -14.24 -11.79
N TYR A 72 -12.93 -13.72 -10.89
CA TYR A 72 -12.13 -14.49 -9.96
C TYR A 72 -12.85 -14.67 -8.63
N ALA A 73 -12.86 -15.89 -8.11
CA ALA A 73 -13.41 -16.25 -6.81
C ALA A 73 -12.42 -17.12 -6.03
N ILE A 74 -12.34 -16.90 -4.72
CA ILE A 74 -11.50 -17.74 -3.86
C ILE A 74 -12.17 -19.10 -3.65
N SER A 75 -11.40 -20.17 -3.68
CA SER A 75 -11.84 -21.53 -3.32
C SER A 75 -11.72 -21.80 -1.83
N GLU A 76 -12.24 -22.94 -1.34
CA GLU A 76 -12.02 -23.36 0.05
C GLU A 76 -10.52 -23.56 0.34
N ALA A 77 -9.76 -24.19 -0.57
CA ALA A 77 -8.31 -24.31 -0.43
C ALA A 77 -7.61 -22.95 -0.40
N GLY A 78 -8.11 -21.96 -1.16
CA GLY A 78 -7.61 -20.58 -1.13
C GLY A 78 -7.89 -19.89 0.20
N LYS A 79 -9.05 -20.12 0.82
CA LYS A 79 -9.37 -19.58 2.16
C LYS A 79 -8.47 -20.19 3.24
N GLU A 80 -8.18 -21.47 3.15
CA GLU A 80 -7.24 -22.14 4.05
C GLU A 80 -5.83 -21.56 3.91
N GLU A 81 -5.33 -21.38 2.68
CA GLU A 81 -4.03 -20.78 2.43
C GLU A 81 -3.99 -19.32 2.88
N PHE A 82 -5.05 -18.52 2.62
CA PHE A 82 -5.18 -17.17 3.15
C PHE A 82 -5.07 -17.12 4.66
N SER A 83 -5.83 -17.97 5.36
CA SER A 83 -5.81 -18.07 6.84
C SER A 83 -4.41 -18.43 7.35
N ARG A 84 -3.75 -19.40 6.72
CA ARG A 84 -2.39 -19.80 7.06
C ARG A 84 -1.39 -18.64 6.92
N LEU A 85 -1.41 -17.96 5.76
CA LEU A 85 -0.54 -16.81 5.50
C LEU A 85 -0.80 -15.65 6.46
N LEU A 86 -2.08 -15.40 6.79
CA LEU A 86 -2.48 -14.36 7.73
C LEU A 86 -1.94 -14.63 9.13
N GLN A 87 -2.11 -15.85 9.62
CA GLN A 87 -1.61 -16.27 10.94
C GLN A 87 -0.09 -16.12 11.02
N GLU A 88 0.64 -16.61 10.02
CA GLU A 88 2.09 -16.45 9.96
C GLU A 88 2.49 -14.98 9.96
N ARG A 89 1.80 -14.16 9.16
CA ARG A 89 2.15 -12.74 9.00
C ARG A 89 1.88 -11.91 10.25
N LEU A 90 0.78 -12.19 10.95
CA LEU A 90 0.45 -11.52 12.22
C LEU A 90 1.42 -11.87 13.35
N ALA A 91 2.01 -13.07 13.32
CA ALA A 91 3.00 -13.50 14.31
C ALA A 91 4.42 -13.00 14.02
N GLU A 92 4.72 -12.60 12.76
CA GLU A 92 6.03 -12.14 12.35
C GLU A 92 6.23 -10.65 12.68
N HIS A 93 7.37 -10.31 13.31
CA HIS A 93 7.87 -8.94 13.30
C HIS A 93 8.83 -8.75 12.11
N ILE A 94 8.44 -7.88 11.18
CA ILE A 94 9.29 -7.54 10.03
C ILE A 94 9.84 -6.15 10.24
N PRO A 95 11.17 -6.03 10.34
CA PRO A 95 11.80 -4.71 10.39
C PRO A 95 11.41 -3.91 9.15
N GLY A 96 10.89 -2.70 9.35
CA GLY A 96 10.59 -1.77 8.28
C GLY A 96 11.88 -1.31 7.60
N GLU A 97 11.92 -1.34 6.27
CA GLU A 97 12.97 -0.65 5.50
C GLU A 97 12.52 0.80 5.28
N PHE A 98 13.19 1.71 5.96
CA PHE A 98 12.93 3.15 5.84
C PHE A 98 13.95 3.76 4.89
N PHE A 99 13.73 3.65 3.59
CA PHE A 99 14.66 4.14 2.54
C PHE A 99 14.94 5.63 2.66
N ASP A 100 14.00 6.39 3.18
CA ASP A 100 14.11 7.83 3.33
C ASP A 100 15.09 8.28 4.42
N LEU A 101 15.41 7.41 5.39
CA LEU A 101 16.40 7.73 6.42
C LEU A 101 17.79 7.98 5.84
N VAL A 102 18.12 7.32 4.73
CA VAL A 102 19.44 7.50 4.09
C VAL A 102 19.63 8.95 3.65
N SER A 103 18.64 9.53 2.96
CA SER A 103 18.74 10.92 2.49
C SER A 103 18.77 11.92 3.65
N LEU A 104 17.99 11.68 4.70
CA LEU A 104 17.95 12.54 5.88
C LEU A 104 19.26 12.53 6.65
N ASN A 105 19.98 11.38 6.71
CA ASN A 105 21.26 11.28 7.39
C ASN A 105 22.39 12.05 6.70
N PHE A 106 22.23 12.41 5.43
CA PHE A 106 23.20 13.18 4.64
C PHE A 106 22.75 14.59 4.28
N ILE A 107 21.66 15.08 4.89
CA ILE A 107 21.06 16.36 4.53
C ILE A 107 22.02 17.54 4.75
N ASP A 108 22.94 17.46 5.71
CA ASP A 108 23.92 18.50 6.05
C ASP A 108 25.01 18.68 4.98
N ILE A 109 25.07 17.82 3.97
CA ILE A 109 25.96 17.99 2.80
C ILE A 109 25.43 19.08 1.85
N LEU A 110 24.12 19.34 1.90
CA LEU A 110 23.47 20.36 1.06
C LEU A 110 23.51 21.74 1.75
N GLU A 111 23.57 22.77 0.93
CA GLU A 111 23.30 24.13 1.39
C GLU A 111 21.91 24.19 2.04
N SER A 112 21.79 24.97 3.14
CA SER A 112 20.62 24.96 3.99
C SER A 112 19.33 25.34 3.24
N ASP A 113 19.34 26.42 2.45
CA ASP A 113 18.21 26.85 1.64
C ASP A 113 17.74 25.76 0.67
N LEU A 114 18.67 25.06 0.05
CA LEU A 114 18.35 23.94 -0.84
C LEU A 114 17.74 22.78 -0.06
N ALA A 115 18.32 22.44 1.09
CA ALA A 115 17.81 21.39 1.96
C ALA A 115 16.37 21.69 2.41
N VAL A 116 16.08 22.92 2.85
CA VAL A 116 14.74 23.39 3.24
C VAL A 116 13.78 23.25 2.06
N THR A 117 14.15 23.77 0.88
CA THR A 117 13.31 23.68 -0.32
C THR A 117 12.92 22.23 -0.67
N LEU A 118 13.87 21.31 -0.59
CA LEU A 118 13.63 19.89 -0.89
C LEU A 118 12.75 19.20 0.17
N LEU A 119 12.94 19.54 1.45
CA LEU A 119 12.10 19.03 2.53
C LEU A 119 10.66 19.53 2.40
N GLU A 120 10.46 20.81 2.04
CA GLU A 120 9.13 21.38 1.80
C GLU A 120 8.41 20.69 0.64
N GLN A 121 9.11 20.43 -0.47
CA GLN A 121 8.54 19.67 -1.58
C GLN A 121 8.13 18.25 -1.16
N ARG A 122 8.90 17.62 -0.25
CA ARG A 122 8.55 16.32 0.32
C ARG A 122 7.33 16.42 1.23
N ALA A 123 7.27 17.44 2.09
CA ALA A 123 6.15 17.68 3.00
C ALA A 123 4.83 17.92 2.23
N VAL A 124 4.86 18.64 1.09
CA VAL A 124 3.70 18.81 0.22
C VAL A 124 3.22 17.46 -0.33
N ARG A 125 4.11 16.64 -0.89
CA ARG A 125 3.74 15.31 -1.42
C ARG A 125 3.16 14.40 -0.33
N LEU A 126 3.67 14.52 0.90
CA LEU A 126 3.17 13.77 2.05
C LEU A 126 1.78 14.26 2.48
N ALA A 127 1.56 15.59 2.48
CA ALA A 127 0.24 16.17 2.74
C ALA A 127 -0.80 15.68 1.71
N ASP A 128 -0.49 15.74 0.42
CA ASP A 128 -1.36 15.21 -0.65
C ASP A 128 -1.72 13.73 -0.41
N ARG A 129 -0.77 12.94 0.09
CA ARG A 129 -1.00 11.53 0.44
C ARG A 129 -1.95 11.39 1.63
N CYS A 130 -1.75 12.17 2.70
CA CYS A 130 -2.64 12.19 3.86
C CYS A 130 -4.05 12.62 3.45
N ASP A 131 -4.18 13.66 2.63
CA ASP A 131 -5.45 14.18 2.15
C ASP A 131 -6.20 13.12 1.31
N SER A 132 -5.50 12.40 0.46
CA SER A 132 -6.11 11.30 -0.31
C SER A 132 -6.65 10.17 0.58
N LEU A 133 -6.01 9.90 1.72
CA LEU A 133 -6.47 8.91 2.69
C LEU A 133 -7.62 9.43 3.56
N SER A 134 -7.69 10.75 3.80
CA SER A 134 -8.78 11.37 4.58
C SER A 134 -10.14 11.26 3.89
N THR A 135 -10.17 11.00 2.57
CA THR A 135 -11.41 10.77 1.82
C THR A 135 -12.04 9.40 2.08
N ILE A 136 -11.31 8.50 2.73
CA ILE A 136 -11.80 7.15 3.06
C ILE A 136 -12.75 7.26 4.25
N SER A 137 -13.97 6.68 4.11
CA SER A 137 -14.98 6.76 5.15
C SER A 137 -14.53 6.11 6.47
N ASP A 138 -15.07 6.61 7.58
CA ASP A 138 -14.75 6.09 8.92
C ASP A 138 -15.14 4.61 9.09
N ASP A 139 -16.21 4.15 8.43
CA ASP A 139 -16.62 2.73 8.45
C ASP A 139 -15.57 1.82 7.81
N ILE A 140 -14.98 2.25 6.69
CA ILE A 140 -13.89 1.51 6.04
C ILE A 140 -12.65 1.52 6.94
N ARG A 141 -12.31 2.66 7.54
CA ARG A 141 -11.16 2.77 8.44
C ARG A 141 -11.33 1.87 9.67
N ALA A 142 -12.51 1.84 10.27
CA ALA A 142 -12.80 1.00 11.43
C ALA A 142 -12.66 -0.50 11.16
N SER A 143 -12.96 -0.93 9.92
CA SER A 143 -12.81 -2.33 9.52
C SER A 143 -11.40 -2.71 9.02
N HIS A 144 -10.50 -1.72 8.85
CA HIS A 144 -9.16 -1.90 8.30
C HIS A 144 -8.08 -1.30 9.21
N PRO A 145 -7.69 -1.96 10.32
CA PRO A 145 -6.72 -1.42 11.28
C PRO A 145 -5.35 -1.07 10.66
N GLY A 146 -4.95 -1.77 9.60
CA GLY A 146 -3.73 -1.46 8.86
C GLY A 146 -3.75 -0.08 8.17
N LEU A 147 -4.93 0.42 7.82
CA LEU A 147 -5.11 1.75 7.26
C LEU A 147 -4.89 2.83 8.32
N ASP A 148 -5.40 2.63 9.54
CA ASP A 148 -5.15 3.55 10.65
C ASP A 148 -3.66 3.62 11.01
N LEU A 149 -2.98 2.47 11.02
CA LEU A 149 -1.52 2.43 11.22
C LEU A 149 -0.78 3.21 10.13
N LEU A 150 -1.18 3.07 8.86
CA LEU A 150 -0.60 3.82 7.75
C LEU A 150 -0.79 5.33 7.93
N ILE A 151 -1.99 5.78 8.29
CA ILE A 151 -2.30 7.20 8.52
C ILE A 151 -1.43 7.76 9.64
N GLN A 152 -1.38 7.08 10.79
CA GLN A 152 -0.55 7.49 11.93
C GLN A 152 0.94 7.58 11.55
N HIS A 153 1.43 6.65 10.74
CA HIS A 153 2.81 6.67 10.27
C HIS A 153 3.10 7.91 9.39
N LEU A 154 2.21 8.23 8.45
CA LEU A 154 2.35 9.39 7.58
C LEU A 154 2.24 10.72 8.36
N GLU A 155 1.38 10.79 9.36
CA GLU A 155 1.27 11.96 10.25
C GLU A 155 2.53 12.17 11.10
N LEU A 156 3.11 11.08 11.63
CA LEU A 156 4.38 11.14 12.34
C LEU A 156 5.50 11.64 11.43
N GLU A 157 5.61 11.12 10.22
CA GLU A 157 6.60 11.57 9.24
C GLU A 157 6.42 13.05 8.90
N ARG A 158 5.18 13.51 8.69
CA ARG A 158 4.86 14.92 8.42
C ARG A 158 5.28 15.82 9.57
N SER A 159 4.99 15.43 10.81
CA SER A 159 5.40 16.20 12.00
C SER A 159 6.92 16.33 12.06
N PHE A 160 7.62 15.22 11.89
CA PHE A 160 9.08 15.19 11.90
C PHE A 160 9.70 16.10 10.81
N LEU A 161 9.17 16.04 9.57
CA LEU A 161 9.66 16.89 8.48
C LEU A 161 9.47 18.38 8.80
N ASN A 162 8.31 18.77 9.32
CA ASN A 162 8.05 20.17 9.69
C ASN A 162 9.01 20.64 10.78
N GLU A 163 9.25 19.84 11.82
CA GLU A 163 10.22 20.15 12.87
C GLU A 163 11.64 20.30 12.31
N LEU A 164 12.03 19.42 11.38
CA LEU A 164 13.35 19.47 10.73
C LEU A 164 13.51 20.72 9.86
N ILE A 165 12.47 21.11 9.12
CA ILE A 165 12.45 22.36 8.33
C ILE A 165 12.65 23.58 9.22
N GLU A 166 11.88 23.68 10.30
CA GLU A 166 12.01 24.80 11.25
C GLU A 166 13.39 24.85 11.91
N LYS A 167 13.93 23.69 12.29
CA LYS A 167 15.29 23.61 12.83
C LYS A 167 16.35 24.10 11.85
N LYS A 168 16.24 23.72 10.56
CA LYS A 168 17.17 24.16 9.52
C LYS A 168 17.10 25.67 9.29
N ARG A 169 15.90 26.25 9.20
CA ARG A 169 15.69 27.68 9.07
C ARG A 169 16.29 28.48 10.23
N SER A 170 16.17 27.95 11.46
CA SER A 170 16.69 28.61 12.66
C SER A 170 18.23 28.62 12.71
N GLN A 171 18.89 27.63 12.13
CA GLN A 171 20.35 27.54 12.09
C GLN A 171 20.96 28.61 11.17
N ASP A 172 20.30 28.96 10.07
CA ASP A 172 20.77 29.98 9.13
C ASP A 172 20.69 31.41 9.70
N VAL A 173 19.77 31.67 10.61
CA VAL A 173 19.64 33.01 11.25
C VAL A 173 20.76 33.28 12.26
N THR A 174 21.52 32.25 12.66
CA THR A 174 22.53 32.31 13.72
C THR A 174 23.98 32.23 13.20
N SER A 175 24.16 32.06 11.89
CA SER A 175 25.45 31.99 11.19
C SER A 175 25.72 33.22 10.40
#